data_e346760e2c990395743a9520c17352bb
#
_entry.id   e346760e2c990395743a9520c17352bb
#
_cell.length_a   1.000
_cell.length_b   1.000
_cell.length_c   1.000
_cell.angle_alpha   90.00
_cell.angle_beta   90.00
_cell.angle_gamma   90.00
#
_symmetry.space_group_name_H-M   'P 1'
#
loop_
_entity.id
_entity.type
_entity.pdbx_description
1 polymer ?
#
loop_
_entity_poly.entity_id
_entity_poly.type
_entity_poly.pdbx_seq_one_letter_code
_entity_poly.pdbx_strand_id
1 'polypeptide(L)'
;MSTSQVTTLRRALAFLVVVGVLLFPVSRAFAEGAVTITETFHNVTETFSDVNPCTGDPATITTTYNGVVHTTLLPNGTIHFTITQTGDVVLLPDDPGLPTYNGHFTFWDGFNFNNKNAAGTVTFTAHGTGSDGSEQTFHLTEHFSVSASGIVNTFSKPRCG
;
A
#
# COMPACT_ATOMS: atom_id res chain seq x y z
N MET A 1 12.26 -18.59 8.15
CA MET A 1 12.23 -17.19 7.66
C MET A 1 12.45 -16.28 8.85
N SER A 2 13.47 -15.43 8.79
CA SER A 2 13.84 -14.57 9.93
C SER A 2 12.84 -13.42 10.09
N THR A 3 12.43 -13.14 11.31
CA THR A 3 11.55 -12.02 11.72
C THR A 3 12.03 -10.64 11.26
N SER A 4 13.28 -10.51 10.81
CA SER A 4 13.88 -9.28 10.29
C SER A 4 13.32 -8.86 8.91
N GLN A 5 12.96 -9.79 8.06
CA GLN A 5 12.51 -9.52 6.68
C GLN A 5 11.08 -8.91 6.64
N VAL A 6 10.22 -9.32 7.57
CA VAL A 6 8.85 -8.79 7.66
C VAL A 6 8.83 -7.32 8.12
N THR A 7 9.87 -6.91 8.85
CA THR A 7 9.96 -5.54 9.39
C THR A 7 10.35 -4.52 8.32
N THR A 8 11.09 -4.92 7.30
CA THR A 8 11.56 -4.02 6.22
C THR A 8 10.42 -3.73 5.25
N LEU A 9 9.65 -4.75 4.87
CA LEU A 9 8.46 -4.57 4.02
C LEU A 9 7.40 -3.68 4.68
N ARG A 10 7.25 -3.77 6.02
CA ARG A 10 6.36 -2.89 6.80
C ARG A 10 6.79 -1.42 6.77
N ARG A 11 8.08 -1.12 6.61
CA ARG A 11 8.59 0.26 6.56
C ARG A 11 8.36 0.90 5.20
N ALA A 12 8.47 0.17 4.11
CA ALA A 12 8.20 0.67 2.76
C ALA A 12 6.70 0.97 2.55
N LEU A 13 5.80 0.10 3.02
CA LEU A 13 4.37 0.35 2.97
C LEU A 13 3.90 1.48 3.91
N ALA A 14 4.58 1.69 5.05
CA ALA A 14 4.23 2.76 5.98
C ALA A 14 4.58 4.17 5.45
N PHE A 15 5.54 4.30 4.53
CA PHE A 15 5.92 5.59 3.95
C PHE A 15 4.91 6.12 2.93
N LEU A 16 4.12 5.26 2.29
CA LEU A 16 3.11 5.67 1.29
C LEU A 16 1.86 6.34 1.89
N VAL A 17 1.67 6.27 3.21
CA VAL A 17 0.47 6.78 3.89
C VAL A 17 0.66 8.18 4.53
N VAL A 18 1.89 8.71 4.61
CA VAL A 18 2.17 9.90 5.46
C VAL A 18 2.15 11.24 4.72
N VAL A 19 1.93 11.30 3.42
CA VAL A 19 1.93 12.58 2.69
C VAL A 19 0.50 12.99 2.32
N GLY A 20 -0.17 13.72 3.20
CA GLY A 20 -1.43 14.37 2.79
C GLY A 20 -2.35 14.93 3.85
N VAL A 21 -2.08 14.75 5.15
CA VAL A 21 -2.91 15.41 6.17
C VAL A 21 -2.23 16.70 6.65
N LEU A 22 -2.10 17.69 5.77
CA LEU A 22 -1.72 19.05 6.14
C LEU A 22 -2.97 19.90 6.36
N LEU A 23 -3.37 20.02 7.63
CA LEU A 23 -3.85 21.21 8.33
C LEU A 23 -4.59 22.26 7.46
N PHE A 24 -5.86 22.01 7.20
CA PHE A 24 -6.76 23.11 6.99
C PHE A 24 -7.52 23.40 8.30
N PRO A 25 -7.52 24.64 8.81
CA PRO A 25 -8.40 25.01 9.90
C PRO A 25 -9.83 25.10 9.34
N VAL A 26 -10.52 23.97 9.31
CA VAL A 26 -11.93 23.95 8.91
C VAL A 26 -12.76 24.17 10.17
N SER A 27 -12.83 25.44 10.61
CA SER A 27 -13.93 25.92 11.44
C SER A 27 -15.18 26.06 10.56
N ARG A 28 -15.75 24.95 10.12
CA ARG A 28 -17.08 24.92 9.54
C ARG A 28 -17.96 24.12 10.47
N ALA A 29 -19.06 24.73 10.90
CA ALA A 29 -20.19 24.00 11.46
C ALA A 29 -20.51 22.86 10.49
N PHE A 30 -20.23 21.63 10.88
CA PHE A 30 -20.56 20.45 10.09
C PHE A 30 -22.09 20.40 10.02
N ALA A 31 -22.64 20.70 8.85
CA ALA A 31 -23.99 20.28 8.53
C ALA A 31 -24.07 18.77 8.74
N GLU A 32 -25.20 18.25 9.22
CA GLU A 32 -25.44 16.87 9.70
C GLU A 32 -25.24 15.76 8.65
N GLY A 33 -24.21 15.84 7.79
CA GLY A 33 -23.95 14.89 6.72
C GLY A 33 -22.51 14.35 6.71
N ALA A 34 -22.31 13.19 6.12
CA ALA A 34 -21.00 12.67 5.80
C ALA A 34 -20.33 13.59 4.76
N VAL A 35 -19.03 13.85 4.93
CA VAL A 35 -18.20 14.57 3.96
C VAL A 35 -17.26 13.58 3.29
N THR A 36 -17.34 13.50 1.95
CA THR A 36 -16.42 12.69 1.16
C THR A 36 -15.52 13.60 0.32
N ILE A 37 -14.21 13.35 0.41
CA ILE A 37 -13.19 13.97 -0.41
C ILE A 37 -12.65 12.88 -1.34
N THR A 38 -12.53 13.23 -2.62
CA THR A 38 -11.93 12.36 -3.63
C THR A 38 -10.74 13.07 -4.25
N GLU A 39 -9.59 12.41 -4.24
CA GLU A 39 -8.36 12.88 -4.88
C GLU A 39 -7.93 11.86 -5.93
N THR A 40 -7.51 12.34 -7.09
CA THR A 40 -6.96 11.53 -8.18
C THR A 40 -5.55 11.98 -8.50
N PHE A 41 -4.68 11.04 -8.82
CA PHE A 41 -3.33 11.32 -9.26
C PHE A 41 -2.99 10.47 -10.49
N HIS A 42 -2.15 11.03 -11.36
CA HIS A 42 -1.83 10.46 -12.65
C HIS A 42 -0.33 10.48 -12.90
N ASN A 43 0.17 9.39 -13.47
CA ASN A 43 1.58 9.26 -13.87
C ASN A 43 2.58 9.59 -12.75
N VAL A 44 2.25 9.19 -11.53
CA VAL A 44 3.17 9.34 -10.39
C VAL A 44 4.26 8.30 -10.53
N THR A 45 5.51 8.74 -10.47
CA THR A 45 6.67 7.85 -10.52
C THR A 45 7.40 7.90 -9.18
N GLU A 46 7.66 6.74 -8.61
CA GLU A 46 8.41 6.57 -7.37
C GLU A 46 9.50 5.52 -7.56
N THR A 47 10.65 5.76 -6.94
CA THR A 47 11.78 4.83 -6.94
C THR A 47 12.28 4.66 -5.51
N PHE A 48 12.43 3.42 -5.07
CA PHE A 48 12.88 3.08 -3.73
C PHE A 48 13.66 1.76 -3.72
N SER A 49 14.51 1.57 -2.71
CA SER A 49 15.24 0.32 -2.51
C SER A 49 14.44 -0.60 -1.59
N ASP A 50 14.29 -1.85 -2.01
CA ASP A 50 13.63 -2.91 -1.24
C ASP A 50 14.20 -4.27 -1.67
N VAL A 51 13.49 -5.34 -1.42
CA VAL A 51 13.84 -6.69 -1.86
C VAL A 51 12.80 -7.22 -2.85
N ASN A 52 13.23 -8.07 -3.77
CA ASN A 52 12.29 -8.87 -4.55
C ASN A 52 11.43 -9.71 -3.59
N PRO A 53 10.11 -9.54 -3.57
CA PRO A 53 9.26 -10.17 -2.57
C PRO A 53 9.20 -11.70 -2.68
N CYS A 54 9.62 -12.25 -3.81
CA CYS A 54 9.61 -13.68 -4.07
C CYS A 54 10.94 -14.36 -3.80
N THR A 55 12.05 -13.70 -4.06
CA THR A 55 13.39 -14.27 -3.88
C THR A 55 14.11 -13.75 -2.65
N GLY A 56 13.78 -12.55 -2.21
CA GLY A 56 14.42 -11.85 -1.09
C GLY A 56 15.69 -11.09 -1.48
N ASP A 57 16.02 -11.05 -2.77
CA ASP A 57 17.20 -10.35 -3.26
C ASP A 57 17.02 -8.84 -3.19
N PRO A 58 18.02 -8.08 -2.77
CA PRO A 58 17.99 -6.63 -2.77
C PRO A 58 17.77 -6.08 -4.19
N ALA A 59 16.93 -5.06 -4.30
CA ALA A 59 16.57 -4.48 -5.58
C ALA A 59 16.17 -3.01 -5.45
N THR A 60 16.32 -2.28 -6.55
CA THR A 60 15.68 -0.98 -6.75
C THR A 60 14.36 -1.19 -7.49
N ILE A 61 13.28 -0.69 -6.91
CA ILE A 61 11.93 -0.79 -7.48
C ILE A 61 11.50 0.58 -7.96
N THR A 62 11.06 0.67 -9.19
CA THR A 62 10.46 1.87 -9.77
C THR A 62 9.03 1.56 -10.17
N THR A 63 8.09 2.37 -9.69
CA THR A 63 6.67 2.27 -10.06
C THR A 63 6.23 3.54 -10.78
N THR A 64 5.36 3.40 -11.78
CA THR A 64 4.67 4.52 -12.42
C THR A 64 3.18 4.19 -12.48
N TYR A 65 2.34 4.98 -11.80
CA TYR A 65 0.97 4.61 -11.57
C TYR A 65 -0.02 5.77 -11.62
N ASN A 66 -1.28 5.40 -11.77
CA ASN A 66 -2.45 6.25 -11.54
C ASN A 66 -3.20 5.74 -10.31
N GLY A 67 -3.94 6.62 -9.65
CA GLY A 67 -4.71 6.21 -8.50
C GLY A 67 -5.81 7.17 -8.12
N VAL A 68 -6.67 6.68 -7.21
CA VAL A 68 -7.74 7.45 -6.59
C VAL A 68 -7.79 7.16 -5.09
N VAL A 69 -7.99 8.22 -4.33
CA VAL A 69 -8.22 8.19 -2.88
C VAL A 69 -9.62 8.71 -2.59
N HIS A 70 -10.35 7.99 -1.76
CA HIS A 70 -11.60 8.46 -1.17
C HIS A 70 -11.44 8.51 0.34
N THR A 71 -11.71 9.68 0.92
CA THR A 71 -11.77 9.86 2.38
C THR A 71 -13.15 10.33 2.75
N THR A 72 -13.87 9.57 3.55
CA THR A 72 -15.19 9.94 4.08
C THR A 72 -15.11 10.15 5.58
N LEU A 73 -15.49 11.35 6.01
CA LEU A 73 -15.62 11.71 7.42
C LEU A 73 -17.11 11.72 7.79
N LEU A 74 -17.48 10.88 8.75
CA LEU A 74 -18.84 10.82 9.29
C LEU A 74 -19.02 11.80 10.45
N PRO A 75 -20.24 12.26 10.75
CA PRO A 75 -20.53 13.19 11.85
C PRO A 75 -20.09 12.68 13.23
N ASN A 76 -20.03 11.38 13.43
CA ASN A 76 -19.59 10.74 14.67
C ASN A 76 -18.06 10.63 14.79
N GLY A 77 -17.30 11.24 13.86
CA GLY A 77 -15.83 11.20 13.82
C GLY A 77 -15.24 9.92 13.22
N THR A 78 -16.08 9.02 12.67
CA THR A 78 -15.56 7.85 11.93
C THR A 78 -14.99 8.30 10.60
N ILE A 79 -13.81 7.77 10.27
CA ILE A 79 -13.12 7.98 8.99
C ILE A 79 -13.14 6.67 8.22
N HIS A 80 -13.59 6.73 6.97
CA HIS A 80 -13.41 5.68 5.98
C HIS A 80 -12.43 6.18 4.93
N PHE A 81 -11.39 5.41 4.68
CA PHE A 81 -10.37 5.71 3.69
C PHE A 81 -10.26 4.53 2.72
N THR A 82 -10.17 4.83 1.45
CA THR A 82 -9.79 3.82 0.44
C THR A 82 -8.84 4.44 -0.57
N ILE A 83 -7.86 3.65 -1.00
CA ILE A 83 -6.97 4.00 -2.10
C ILE A 83 -6.92 2.84 -3.08
N THR A 84 -6.94 3.16 -4.36
CA THR A 84 -6.70 2.21 -5.45
C THR A 84 -5.62 2.77 -6.34
N GLN A 85 -4.64 1.95 -6.68
CA GLN A 85 -3.55 2.29 -7.60
C GLN A 85 -3.37 1.17 -8.61
N THR A 86 -3.02 1.54 -9.83
CA THR A 86 -2.63 0.61 -10.88
C THR A 86 -1.58 1.23 -11.78
N GLY A 87 -0.62 0.45 -12.20
CA GLY A 87 0.48 0.96 -13.03
C GLY A 87 1.55 -0.06 -13.28
N ASP A 88 2.65 0.43 -13.82
CA ASP A 88 3.80 -0.38 -14.19
C ASP A 88 4.83 -0.42 -13.05
N VAL A 89 5.54 -1.52 -12.99
CA VAL A 89 6.63 -1.74 -12.03
C VAL A 89 7.86 -2.28 -12.75
N VAL A 90 9.01 -1.72 -12.41
CA VAL A 90 10.33 -2.23 -12.78
C VAL A 90 11.06 -2.61 -11.51
N LEU A 91 11.52 -3.85 -11.43
CA LEU A 91 12.36 -4.34 -10.35
C LEU A 91 13.74 -4.63 -10.92
N LEU A 92 14.70 -3.83 -10.51
CA LEU A 92 16.11 -3.94 -10.88
C LEU A 92 16.91 -4.52 -9.70
N PRO A 93 17.37 -5.78 -9.77
CA PRO A 93 18.20 -6.36 -8.71
C PRO A 93 19.53 -5.62 -8.55
N ASP A 94 20.04 -5.56 -7.32
CA ASP A 94 21.38 -5.01 -7.06
C ASP A 94 22.48 -5.94 -7.61
N ASP A 95 22.23 -7.25 -7.69
CA ASP A 95 23.11 -8.22 -8.36
C ASP A 95 22.81 -8.21 -9.87
N PRO A 96 23.78 -7.78 -10.72
CA PRO A 96 23.60 -7.76 -12.17
C PRO A 96 23.49 -9.15 -12.82
N GLY A 97 23.74 -10.22 -12.08
CA GLY A 97 23.56 -11.60 -12.54
C GLY A 97 22.11 -12.08 -12.47
N LEU A 98 21.22 -11.32 -11.82
CA LEU A 98 19.81 -11.66 -11.69
C LEU A 98 18.96 -10.94 -12.75
N PRO A 99 17.81 -11.52 -13.15
CA PRO A 99 16.92 -10.90 -14.14
C PRO A 99 16.25 -9.62 -13.61
N THR A 100 16.20 -8.60 -14.44
CA THR A 100 15.33 -7.43 -14.24
C THR A 100 13.90 -7.80 -14.61
N TYR A 101 12.94 -7.49 -13.76
CA TYR A 101 11.52 -7.73 -14.03
C TYR A 101 10.81 -6.44 -14.42
N ASN A 102 10.05 -6.51 -15.51
CA ASN A 102 9.12 -5.47 -15.94
C ASN A 102 7.71 -6.02 -15.87
N GLY A 103 6.80 -5.26 -15.30
CA GLY A 103 5.47 -5.78 -15.09
C GLY A 103 4.45 -4.71 -14.77
N HIS A 104 3.30 -5.20 -14.33
CA HIS A 104 2.16 -4.39 -13.95
C HIS A 104 1.71 -4.74 -12.53
N PHE A 105 1.21 -3.74 -11.79
CA PHE A 105 0.69 -3.97 -10.45
C PHE A 105 -0.67 -3.33 -10.23
N THR A 106 -1.38 -3.88 -9.27
CA THR A 106 -2.56 -3.29 -8.65
C THR A 106 -2.40 -3.26 -7.14
N PHE A 107 -2.83 -2.16 -6.55
CA PHE A 107 -2.83 -1.94 -5.12
C PHE A 107 -4.19 -1.44 -4.68
N TRP A 108 -4.70 -1.98 -3.59
CA TRP A 108 -5.88 -1.51 -2.91
C TRP A 108 -5.65 -1.51 -1.40
N ASP A 109 -6.01 -0.41 -0.74
CA ASP A 109 -6.05 -0.31 0.70
C ASP A 109 -7.39 0.28 1.13
N GLY A 110 -7.97 -0.31 2.17
CA GLY A 110 -9.18 0.17 2.81
C GLY A 110 -9.00 0.23 4.32
N PHE A 111 -9.27 1.39 4.89
CA PHE A 111 -9.07 1.66 6.29
C PHE A 111 -10.30 2.31 6.91
N ASN A 112 -10.67 1.83 8.10
CA ASN A 112 -11.73 2.40 8.92
C ASN A 112 -11.16 2.73 10.30
N PHE A 113 -11.44 3.92 10.75
CA PHE A 113 -11.03 4.41 12.05
C PHE A 113 -12.19 5.10 12.76
N ASN A 114 -12.37 4.81 14.03
CA ASN A 114 -13.24 5.56 14.93
C ASN A 114 -12.62 5.62 16.34
N ASN A 115 -13.27 6.32 17.26
CA ASN A 115 -12.75 6.53 18.62
C ASN A 115 -12.51 5.23 19.43
N LYS A 116 -12.93 4.08 18.93
CA LYS A 116 -12.85 2.80 19.64
C LYS A 116 -12.07 1.74 18.90
N ASN A 117 -12.13 1.77 17.58
CA ASN A 117 -11.59 0.69 16.75
C ASN A 117 -10.89 1.24 15.52
N ALA A 118 -9.88 0.51 15.06
CA ALA A 118 -9.27 0.71 13.75
C ALA A 118 -9.21 -0.63 13.02
N ALA A 119 -9.49 -0.65 11.75
CA ALA A 119 -9.31 -1.85 10.92
C ALA A 119 -8.95 -1.46 9.49
N GLY A 120 -8.07 -2.22 8.88
CA GLY A 120 -7.66 -2.02 7.51
C GLY A 120 -7.31 -3.33 6.82
N THR A 121 -7.41 -3.29 5.50
CA THR A 121 -7.00 -4.39 4.62
C THR A 121 -6.23 -3.81 3.45
N VAL A 122 -5.08 -4.39 3.16
CA VAL A 122 -4.25 -4.09 2.01
C VAL A 122 -4.22 -5.30 1.10
N THR A 123 -4.37 -5.08 -0.20
CA THR A 123 -4.09 -6.07 -1.22
C THR A 123 -3.13 -5.50 -2.25
N PHE A 124 -2.14 -6.29 -2.64
CA PHE A 124 -1.19 -5.95 -3.69
C PHE A 124 -1.01 -7.16 -4.60
N THR A 125 -1.02 -6.92 -5.89
CA THR A 125 -0.73 -7.96 -6.89
C THR A 125 0.20 -7.36 -7.93
N ALA A 126 1.28 -8.06 -8.26
CA ALA A 126 2.18 -7.71 -9.35
C ALA A 126 2.44 -8.94 -10.23
N HIS A 127 2.51 -8.70 -11.54
CA HIS A 127 2.94 -9.68 -12.54
C HIS A 127 4.08 -9.06 -13.33
N GLY A 128 5.16 -9.78 -13.50
CA GLY A 128 6.32 -9.30 -14.22
C GLY A 128 7.00 -10.40 -15.02
N THR A 129 7.59 -9.99 -16.14
CA THR A 129 8.42 -10.82 -17.01
C THR A 129 9.88 -10.42 -16.81
N GLY A 130 10.72 -11.39 -16.51
CA GLY A 130 12.15 -11.24 -16.35
C GLY A 130 12.86 -11.03 -17.68
N SER A 131 14.02 -10.38 -17.65
CA SER A 131 14.89 -10.21 -18.83
C SER A 131 15.40 -11.53 -19.39
N ASP A 132 15.32 -12.61 -18.64
CA ASP A 132 15.63 -14.00 -19.03
C ASP A 132 14.41 -14.77 -19.54
N GLY A 133 13.24 -14.13 -19.61
CA GLY A 133 11.95 -14.74 -20.01
C GLY A 133 11.22 -15.46 -18.89
N SER A 134 11.72 -15.43 -17.66
CA SER A 134 10.99 -15.95 -16.50
C SER A 134 9.76 -15.11 -16.17
N GLU A 135 8.72 -15.74 -15.65
CA GLU A 135 7.54 -15.05 -15.16
C GLU A 135 7.51 -15.05 -13.64
N GLN A 136 7.10 -13.95 -13.06
CA GLN A 136 6.93 -13.83 -11.61
C GLN A 136 5.60 -13.18 -11.28
N THR A 137 4.88 -13.79 -10.36
CA THR A 137 3.67 -13.22 -9.78
C THR A 137 3.86 -13.06 -8.28
N PHE A 138 3.54 -11.90 -7.76
CA PHE A 138 3.46 -11.67 -6.33
C PHE A 138 2.05 -11.22 -5.94
N HIS A 139 1.52 -11.83 -4.89
CA HIS A 139 0.25 -11.45 -4.29
C HIS A 139 0.41 -11.30 -2.78
N LEU A 140 -0.04 -10.18 -2.23
CA LEU A 140 -0.04 -9.90 -0.80
C LEU A 140 -1.46 -9.54 -0.37
N THR A 141 -1.90 -10.13 0.74
CA THR A 141 -3.06 -9.65 1.50
C THR A 141 -2.62 -9.44 2.93
N GLU A 142 -2.84 -8.24 3.44
CA GLU A 142 -2.61 -7.91 4.85
C GLU A 142 -3.90 -7.40 5.46
N HIS A 143 -4.12 -7.73 6.71
CA HIS A 143 -5.21 -7.20 7.50
C HIS A 143 -4.70 -6.84 8.89
N PHE A 144 -5.20 -5.73 9.42
CA PHE A 144 -5.00 -5.39 10.82
C PHE A 144 -6.33 -4.93 11.42
N SER A 145 -6.47 -5.16 12.71
CA SER A 145 -7.55 -4.57 13.49
C SER A 145 -7.08 -4.26 14.90
N VAL A 146 -7.53 -3.15 15.43
CA VAL A 146 -7.27 -2.71 16.81
C VAL A 146 -8.61 -2.46 17.46
N SER A 147 -8.88 -3.14 18.59
CA SER A 147 -10.10 -2.95 19.37
C SER A 147 -9.97 -1.80 20.37
N ALA A 148 -11.08 -1.37 20.96
CA ALA A 148 -11.12 -0.38 22.02
C ALA A 148 -10.27 -0.74 23.26
N SER A 149 -10.02 -2.03 23.50
CA SER A 149 -9.15 -2.54 24.55
C SER A 149 -7.66 -2.58 24.16
N GLY A 150 -7.30 -2.12 22.95
CA GLY A 150 -5.94 -2.14 22.45
C GLY A 150 -5.49 -3.50 21.93
N ILE A 151 -6.39 -4.49 21.83
CA ILE A 151 -6.04 -5.79 21.22
C ILE A 151 -5.81 -5.57 19.74
N VAL A 152 -4.62 -5.99 19.28
CA VAL A 152 -4.21 -5.92 17.88
C VAL A 152 -4.24 -7.31 17.27
N ASN A 153 -4.99 -7.47 16.19
CA ASN A 153 -4.96 -8.68 15.37
C ASN A 153 -4.38 -8.29 14.00
N THR A 154 -3.41 -9.06 13.55
CA THR A 154 -2.79 -8.86 12.24
C THR A 154 -2.62 -10.21 11.56
N PHE A 155 -2.85 -10.23 10.25
CA PHE A 155 -2.34 -11.32 9.43
C PHE A 155 -1.70 -10.76 8.15
N SER A 156 -0.74 -11.51 7.61
CA SER A 156 -0.09 -11.20 6.34
C SER A 156 0.05 -12.50 5.57
N LYS A 157 -0.34 -12.48 4.30
CA LYS A 157 -0.35 -13.66 3.44
C LYS A 157 0.30 -13.33 2.09
N PRO A 158 1.64 -13.34 2.03
CA PRO A 158 2.37 -13.25 0.78
C PRO A 158 2.31 -14.58 0.01
N ARG A 159 2.26 -14.50 -1.30
CA ARG A 159 2.32 -15.66 -2.22
C ARG A 159 3.12 -15.26 -3.45
N CYS A 160 3.94 -16.19 -3.92
CA CYS A 160 4.64 -16.11 -5.20
C CYS A 160 4.20 -17.29 -6.11
N GLY A 161 4.19 -17.04 -7.41
CA GLY A 161 3.88 -18.02 -8.44
C GLY A 161 4.54 -17.63 -9.76
#